data_2e1323e7f00d2bfc3e35ef78f24b3737
#
_entry.id   2e1323e7f00d2bfc3e35ef78f24b3737
#
_cell.length_a   1.000
_cell.length_b   1.000
_cell.length_c   1.000
_cell.angle_alpha   90.00
_cell.angle_beta   90.00
_cell.angle_gamma   90.00
#
_symmetry.space_group_name_H-M   'P 1'
#
loop_
_entity.id
_entity.type
_entity.pdbx_description
1 polymer ?
#
loop_
_entity_poly.entity_id
_entity_poly.type
_entity_poly.pdbx_seq_one_letter_code
_entity_poly.pdbx_strand_id
1 'polypeptide(L)'
;MVTLKVNPREKEYLTYMLRGMKPTEIAEIMNITVYTACNYKAGILKKNRYTSSLKLVCDWYIERDDKLRIKIMQLKEELSKTKEELRRYKNESKRRQRKNGS
;
A
#
# COMPACT_ATOMS: atom_id res chain seq x y z
N MET A 1 16.46 -7.97 8.92
CA MET A 1 15.62 -8.85 8.07
C MET A 1 14.24 -9.00 8.69
N VAL A 2 13.18 -8.58 8.00
CA VAL A 2 11.81 -8.80 8.46
C VAL A 2 11.51 -10.29 8.30
N THR A 3 11.42 -10.98 9.42
CA THR A 3 10.95 -12.37 9.42
C THR A 3 9.45 -12.34 9.64
N LEU A 4 8.68 -12.51 8.58
CA LEU A 4 7.23 -12.56 8.67
C LEU A 4 6.76 -13.89 9.26
N LYS A 5 5.88 -13.81 10.24
CA LYS A 5 5.28 -15.00 10.86
C LYS A 5 4.11 -15.45 10.00
N VAL A 6 4.27 -16.58 9.33
CA VAL A 6 3.25 -17.14 8.45
C VAL A 6 3.31 -18.67 8.47
N ASN A 7 2.15 -19.32 8.34
CA ASN A 7 2.10 -20.76 8.11
C ASN A 7 2.36 -21.06 6.61
N PRO A 8 2.53 -22.35 6.19
CA PRO A 8 2.83 -22.67 4.80
C PRO A 8 1.79 -22.14 3.79
N ARG A 9 0.52 -22.19 4.11
CA ARG A 9 -0.54 -21.70 3.24
C ARG A 9 -0.52 -20.16 3.15
N GLU A 10 -0.34 -19.48 4.25
CA GLU A 10 -0.19 -18.04 4.31
C GLU A 10 1.07 -17.58 3.55
N LYS A 11 2.14 -18.36 3.63
CA LYS A 11 3.37 -18.07 2.88
C LYS A 11 3.14 -18.10 1.38
N GLU A 12 2.38 -19.08 0.91
CA GLU A 12 1.98 -19.19 -0.50
C GLU A 12 1.16 -17.95 -0.92
N TYR A 13 0.16 -17.59 -0.14
CA TYR A 13 -0.62 -16.37 -0.36
C TYR A 13 0.26 -15.12 -0.37
N LEU A 14 1.15 -14.99 0.61
CA LEU A 14 2.06 -13.86 0.76
C LEU A 14 2.96 -13.70 -0.47
N THR A 15 3.45 -14.79 -1.05
CA THR A 15 4.29 -14.77 -2.25
C THR A 15 3.58 -14.08 -3.41
N TYR A 16 2.31 -14.38 -3.63
CA TYR A 16 1.50 -13.73 -4.68
C TYR A 16 1.14 -12.28 -4.32
N MET A 17 0.82 -12.02 -3.06
CA MET A 17 0.53 -10.67 -2.59
C MET A 17 1.72 -9.72 -2.78
N LEU A 18 2.94 -10.18 -2.53
CA LEU A 18 4.17 -9.41 -2.73
C LEU A 18 4.43 -9.10 -4.21
N ARG A 19 3.85 -9.86 -5.13
CA ARG A 19 3.90 -9.58 -6.56
C ARG A 19 2.84 -8.58 -7.01
N GLY A 20 2.03 -8.07 -6.10
CA GLY A 20 0.98 -7.10 -6.39
C GLY A 20 -0.33 -7.70 -6.87
N MET A 21 -0.54 -9.00 -6.68
CA MET A 21 -1.78 -9.67 -7.10
C MET A 21 -2.93 -9.36 -6.14
N LYS A 22 -4.12 -9.24 -6.70
CA LYS A 22 -5.34 -9.02 -5.92
C LYS A 22 -5.82 -10.32 -5.27
N PRO A 23 -6.57 -10.25 -4.14
CA PRO A 23 -7.10 -11.46 -3.50
C PRO A 23 -7.94 -12.35 -4.41
N THR A 24 -8.69 -11.77 -5.34
CA THR A 24 -9.48 -12.51 -6.33
C THR A 24 -8.61 -13.34 -7.27
N GLU A 25 -7.50 -12.76 -7.73
CA GLU A 25 -6.54 -13.45 -8.60
C GLU A 25 -5.80 -14.56 -7.85
N ILE A 26 -5.39 -14.29 -6.62
CA ILE A 26 -4.70 -15.26 -5.77
C ILE A 26 -5.62 -16.46 -5.46
N ALA A 27 -6.89 -16.19 -5.19
CA ALA A 27 -7.89 -17.22 -4.93
C ALA A 27 -8.02 -18.20 -6.09
N GLU A 28 -8.01 -17.69 -7.32
CA GLU A 28 -8.04 -18.55 -8.52
C GLU A 28 -6.81 -19.44 -8.63
N ILE A 29 -5.63 -18.86 -8.43
CA ILE A 29 -4.36 -19.59 -8.53
C ILE A 29 -4.24 -20.67 -7.47
N MET A 30 -4.64 -20.37 -6.23
CA MET A 30 -4.58 -21.30 -5.10
C MET A 30 -5.77 -22.26 -5.05
N ASN A 31 -6.73 -22.09 -5.95
CA ASN A 31 -7.98 -22.88 -5.98
C ASN A 31 -8.72 -22.82 -4.64
N ILE A 32 -8.89 -21.62 -4.11
CA ILE A 32 -9.62 -21.32 -2.88
C ILE A 32 -10.69 -20.26 -3.15
N THR A 33 -11.60 -20.09 -2.20
CA THR A 33 -12.60 -19.01 -2.30
C THR A 33 -11.96 -17.66 -2.00
N VAL A 34 -12.56 -16.58 -2.50
CA VAL A 34 -12.13 -15.21 -2.19
C VAL A 34 -12.20 -14.95 -0.69
N TYR A 35 -13.21 -15.51 -0.02
CA TYR A 35 -13.36 -15.44 1.42
C TYR A 35 -12.15 -16.03 2.15
N THR A 36 -11.71 -17.22 1.75
CA THR A 36 -10.52 -17.87 2.32
C THR A 36 -9.25 -17.05 2.06
N ALA A 37 -9.10 -16.50 0.84
CA ALA A 37 -8.00 -15.63 0.49
C ALA A 37 -7.94 -14.38 1.39
N CYS A 38 -9.08 -13.75 1.64
CA CYS A 38 -9.18 -12.61 2.55
C CYS A 38 -8.83 -12.99 3.98
N ASN A 39 -9.20 -14.20 4.42
CA ASN A 39 -8.83 -14.72 5.73
C ASN A 39 -7.33 -14.91 5.88
N TYR A 40 -6.65 -15.42 4.86
CA TYR A 40 -5.19 -15.53 4.85
C TYR A 40 -4.54 -14.15 4.96
N LYS A 41 -5.01 -13.20 4.18
CA LYS A 41 -4.52 -11.82 4.23
C LYS A 41 -4.68 -11.23 5.64
N ALA A 42 -5.87 -11.33 6.22
CA ALA A 42 -6.16 -10.83 7.56
C ALA A 42 -5.27 -11.50 8.62
N GLY A 43 -5.09 -12.82 8.51
CA GLY A 43 -4.23 -13.59 9.41
C GLY A 43 -2.77 -13.16 9.34
N ILE A 44 -2.24 -12.95 8.14
CA ILE A 44 -0.86 -12.47 7.93
C ILE A 44 -0.68 -11.10 8.57
N LEU A 45 -1.59 -10.17 8.30
CA LEU A 45 -1.52 -8.80 8.85
C LEU A 45 -1.60 -8.81 10.37
N LYS A 46 -2.51 -9.56 10.94
CA LYS A 46 -2.70 -9.65 12.39
C LYS A 46 -1.49 -10.24 13.10
N LYS A 47 -0.93 -11.34 12.61
CA LYS A 47 0.25 -12.00 13.18
C LYS A 47 1.48 -11.12 13.17
N ASN A 48 1.62 -10.27 12.15
CA ASN A 48 2.78 -9.41 11.96
C ASN A 48 2.53 -7.96 12.38
N ARG A 49 1.39 -7.69 13.02
CA ARG A 49 1.01 -6.37 13.56
C ARG A 49 0.93 -5.26 12.50
N TYR A 50 0.45 -5.61 11.31
CA TYR A 50 0.17 -4.63 10.26
C TYR A 50 -1.31 -4.32 10.17
N THR A 51 -1.64 -3.07 9.91
CA THR A 51 -3.01 -2.61 9.67
C THR A 51 -3.37 -2.55 8.18
N SER A 52 -2.36 -2.60 7.32
CA SER A 52 -2.52 -2.46 5.87
C SER A 52 -1.57 -3.41 5.13
N SER A 53 -2.09 -4.09 4.10
CA SER A 53 -1.28 -4.93 3.22
C SER A 53 -0.24 -4.10 2.46
N LEU A 54 -0.58 -2.87 2.09
CA LEU A 54 0.33 -1.96 1.40
C LEU A 54 1.56 -1.65 2.26
N LYS A 55 1.35 -1.40 3.55
CA LYS A 55 2.45 -1.13 4.49
C LYS A 55 3.37 -2.34 4.63
N LEU A 56 2.81 -3.54 4.75
CA LEU A 56 3.58 -4.77 4.83
C LEU A 56 4.43 -4.98 3.57
N VAL A 57 3.83 -4.80 2.40
CA VAL A 57 4.53 -4.95 1.11
C VAL A 57 5.64 -3.91 0.97
N CYS A 58 5.38 -2.67 1.34
CA CYS A 58 6.39 -1.60 1.33
C CYS A 58 7.56 -1.92 2.24
N ASP A 59 7.31 -2.36 3.47
CA ASP A 59 8.37 -2.71 4.43
C ASP A 59 9.19 -3.88 3.93
N TRP A 60 8.57 -4.88 3.32
CA TRP A 60 9.25 -6.03 2.73
C TRP A 60 10.24 -5.59 1.66
N TYR A 61 9.80 -4.74 0.71
CA TYR A 61 10.66 -4.25 -0.36
C TYR A 61 11.74 -3.30 0.13
N ILE A 62 11.44 -2.45 1.12
CA ILE A 62 12.40 -1.52 1.70
C ILE A 62 13.59 -2.27 2.30
N GLU A 63 13.36 -3.36 3.02
CA GLU A 63 14.45 -4.13 3.62
C GLU A 63 15.25 -4.93 2.60
N ARG A 64 14.62 -5.31 1.51
CA ARG A 64 15.26 -6.14 0.50
C ARG A 64 16.11 -5.35 -0.49
N ASP A 65 15.79 -4.09 -0.72
CA ASP A 65 16.47 -3.27 -1.73
C ASP A 65 16.55 -1.80 -1.31
N ASP A 66 17.77 -1.34 -0.97
CA ASP A 66 18.03 0.04 -0.58
C ASP A 66 17.68 1.04 -1.69
N LYS A 67 17.87 0.69 -2.95
CA LYS A 67 17.51 1.54 -4.08
C LYS A 67 16.00 1.76 -4.16
N LEU A 68 15.22 0.72 -3.92
CA LEU A 68 13.77 0.79 -3.88
C LEU A 68 13.29 1.64 -2.70
N ARG A 69 13.98 1.55 -1.56
CA ARG A 69 13.72 2.37 -0.38
C ARG A 69 13.83 3.85 -0.70
N ILE A 70 14.90 4.27 -1.36
CA ILE A 70 15.12 5.66 -1.77
C ILE A 70 14.02 6.11 -2.73
N LYS A 71 13.66 5.29 -3.71
CA LYS A 71 12.61 5.59 -4.68
C LYS A 71 11.24 5.75 -4.03
N ILE A 72 10.88 4.89 -3.08
CA ILE A 72 9.63 4.99 -2.33
C ILE A 72 9.59 6.28 -1.51
N MET A 73 10.67 6.64 -0.85
CA MET A 73 10.77 7.89 -0.10
C MET A 73 10.60 9.12 -1.00
N GLN A 74 11.22 9.13 -2.17
CA GLN A 74 11.09 10.20 -3.15
C GLN A 74 9.65 10.33 -3.65
N LEU A 75 8.99 9.23 -3.96
CA LEU A 75 7.58 9.23 -4.39
C LEU A 75 6.64 9.76 -3.31
N LYS A 76 6.88 9.42 -2.06
CA LYS A 76 6.10 9.95 -0.93
C LYS A 76 6.26 11.47 -0.78
N GLU A 77 7.47 11.99 -0.96
CA GLU A 77 7.75 13.42 -0.91
C GLU A 77 7.07 14.16 -2.07
N GLU A 78 7.16 13.64 -3.27
CA GLU A 78 6.50 14.21 -4.45
C GLU A 78 4.98 14.25 -4.29
N LEU A 79 4.39 13.19 -3.78
CA LEU A 79 2.95 13.12 -3.53
C LEU A 79 2.52 14.17 -2.50
N SER A 80 3.30 14.36 -1.44
CA SER A 80 3.04 15.36 -0.40
C SER A 80 3.11 16.79 -0.97
N LYS A 81 4.14 17.10 -1.76
CA LYS A 81 4.29 18.40 -2.42
C LYS A 81 3.14 18.70 -3.37
N THR A 82 2.73 17.74 -4.17
CA THR A 82 1.62 17.88 -5.11
C THR A 82 0.30 18.19 -4.39
N LYS A 83 0.05 17.55 -3.26
CA LYS A 83 -1.13 17.83 -2.44
C LYS A 83 -1.11 19.24 -1.88
N GLU A 84 0.02 19.75 -1.42
CA GLU A 84 0.18 21.12 -0.93
C GLU A 84 -0.03 22.16 -2.03
N GLU A 85 0.54 21.95 -3.20
CA GLU A 85 0.37 22.81 -4.36
C GLU A 85 -1.09 22.90 -4.79
N LEU A 86 -1.79 21.76 -4.83
CA LEU A 86 -3.21 21.71 -5.17
C LEU A 86 -4.06 22.48 -4.16
N ARG A 87 -3.73 22.38 -2.88
CA ARG A 87 -4.41 23.10 -1.80
C ARG A 87 -4.22 24.61 -1.93
N ARG A 88 -3.01 25.07 -2.24
CA ARG A 88 -2.70 26.49 -2.49
C ARG A 88 -3.46 27.04 -3.69
N TYR A 89 -3.48 26.28 -4.78
CA TYR A 89 -4.19 26.64 -5.99
C TYR A 89 -5.70 26.83 -5.73
N LYS A 90 -6.32 25.92 -5.00
CA LYS A 90 -7.73 26.04 -4.61
C LYS A 90 -8.01 27.29 -3.76
N ASN A 91 -7.13 27.61 -2.83
CA ASN A 91 -7.27 28.78 -1.97
C ASN A 91 -7.13 30.07 -2.76
N GLU A 92 -6.18 30.16 -3.68
CA GLU A 92 -6.02 31.34 -4.55
C GLU A 92 -7.21 31.53 -5.46
N SER A 93 -7.74 30.46 -6.04
CA SER A 93 -8.95 30.52 -6.86
C SER A 93 -10.16 31.05 -6.09
N LYS A 94 -10.36 30.62 -4.86
CA LYS A 94 -11.41 31.14 -3.98
C LYS A 94 -11.23 32.62 -3.65
N ARG A 95 -10.01 33.07 -3.40
CA ARG A 95 -9.70 34.49 -3.14
C ARG A 95 -10.00 35.37 -4.36
N ARG A 96 -9.66 34.91 -5.56
CA ARG A 96 -9.96 35.61 -6.81
C ARG A 96 -11.46 35.76 -7.04
N GLN A 97 -12.24 34.70 -6.79
CA GLN A 97 -13.69 34.74 -6.90
C GLN A 97 -14.32 35.73 -5.93
N ARG A 98 -13.83 35.83 -4.70
CA ARG A 98 -14.31 36.80 -3.71
C ARG A 98 -14.04 38.26 -4.12
N LYS A 99 -12.86 38.53 -4.72
CA LYS A 99 -12.53 39.87 -5.22
C LYS A 99 -13.39 40.31 -6.39
N ASN A 100 -13.74 39.37 -7.27
CA ASN A 100 -14.54 39.62 -8.47
C ASN A 100 -16.04 39.68 -8.18
N GLY A 101 -16.48 39.20 -7.02
CA GLY A 101 -17.88 39.18 -6.62
C GLY A 101 -18.35 40.36 -5.76
N SER A 102 -17.45 41.30 -5.49
CA SER A 102 -17.79 42.47 -4.66
C SER A 102 -18.12 43.70 -5.48
#